data_b669f88be564865f13bdf498f604b445
#
_entry.id   b669f88be564865f13bdf498f604b445
#
_cell.length_a   1.000
_cell.length_b   1.000
_cell.length_c   1.000
_cell.angle_alpha   90.00
_cell.angle_beta   90.00
_cell.angle_gamma   90.00
#
_symmetry.space_group_name_H-M   'P 1'
#
loop_
_entity.id
_entity.type
_entity.pdbx_description
1 polymer ?
#
loop_
_entity_poly.entity_id
_entity_poly.type
_entity_poly.pdbx_seq_one_letter_code
_entity_poly.pdbx_strand_id
1 'polypeptide(L)' 'MTAAEYRTARVERGSQVAVADKLGVDRNTITRREMGSVPITTEAERALLSLPKLRKKREI' A
#
# COMPACT_ATOMS: atom_id res chain seq x y z
N MET A 1 -3.88 2.12 11.44
CA MET A 1 -3.05 1.12 10.75
C MET A 1 -1.59 1.33 11.05
N THR A 2 -0.87 0.31 11.37
CA THR A 2 0.55 0.41 11.63
C THR A 2 1.33 0.35 10.33
N ALA A 3 2.61 0.70 10.38
CA ALA A 3 3.45 0.63 9.19
C ALA A 3 3.51 -0.81 8.66
N ALA A 4 3.59 -1.78 9.55
CA ALA A 4 3.64 -3.18 9.14
C ALA A 4 2.34 -3.60 8.45
N GLU A 5 1.21 -3.15 8.99
CA GLU A 5 -0.08 -3.46 8.38
C GLU A 5 -0.21 -2.79 7.02
N TYR A 6 0.29 -1.56 6.90
CA TYR A 6 0.25 -0.85 5.64
C TYR A 6 1.06 -1.61 4.59
N ARG A 7 2.24 -2.07 4.98
CA ARG A 7 3.10 -2.82 4.07
C ARG A 7 2.42 -4.10 3.60
N THR A 8 1.81 -4.84 4.53
CA THR A 8 1.14 -6.09 4.19
C THR A 8 -0.01 -5.82 3.21
N ALA A 9 -0.81 -4.80 3.48
CA ALA A 9 -1.91 -4.47 2.59
C ALA A 9 -1.41 -4.01 1.23
N ARG A 10 -0.30 -3.27 1.21
CA ARG A 10 0.27 -2.81 -0.05
C ARG A 10 0.78 -3.98 -0.89
N VAL A 11 1.48 -4.93 -0.24
CA VAL A 11 2.01 -6.09 -0.97
C VAL A 11 0.89 -6.86 -1.65
N GLU A 12 -0.26 -6.94 -1.00
CA GLU A 12 -1.40 -7.64 -1.58
C GLU A 12 -1.95 -6.92 -2.81
N ARG A 13 -1.60 -5.67 -3.01
CA ARG A 13 -2.15 -4.86 -4.10
C ARG A 13 -1.13 -4.51 -5.16
N GLY A 14 0.14 -4.86 -4.95
CA GLY A 14 1.15 -4.65 -5.95
C GLY A 14 2.43 -4.11 -5.37
N SER A 15 3.36 -3.73 -6.25
CA SER A 15 4.62 -3.16 -5.83
C SER A 15 4.42 -1.74 -5.33
N GLN A 16 5.45 -1.20 -4.68
CA GLN A 16 5.40 0.18 -4.21
C GLN A 16 5.13 1.14 -5.36
N VAL A 17 5.78 0.92 -6.49
CA VAL A 17 5.60 1.79 -7.65
C VAL A 17 4.18 1.69 -8.19
N ALA A 18 3.67 0.48 -8.32
CA ALA A 18 2.34 0.27 -8.87
C ALA A 18 1.27 0.89 -7.97
N VAL A 19 1.40 0.69 -6.66
CA VAL A 19 0.42 1.23 -5.72
C VAL A 19 0.52 2.77 -5.67
N ALA A 20 1.73 3.30 -5.66
CA ALA A 20 1.92 4.74 -5.65
C ALA A 20 1.28 5.38 -6.89
N ASP A 21 1.44 4.73 -8.03
CA ASP A 21 0.88 5.23 -9.27
C ASP A 21 -0.64 5.23 -9.19
N LYS A 22 -1.23 4.17 -8.66
CA LYS A 22 -2.69 4.08 -8.53
C LYS A 22 -3.24 5.09 -7.54
N LEU A 23 -2.47 5.41 -6.51
CA LEU A 23 -2.90 6.36 -5.51
C LEU A 23 -2.56 7.80 -5.88
N GLY A 24 -1.79 8.00 -6.92
CA GLY A 24 -1.40 9.34 -7.34
C GLY A 24 -0.38 9.98 -6.43
N VAL A 25 0.47 9.19 -5.79
CA VAL A 25 1.51 9.70 -4.90
C VAL A 25 2.85 9.16 -5.33
N ASP A 26 3.94 9.71 -4.76
CA ASP A 26 5.26 9.24 -5.09
C ASP A 26 5.54 7.93 -4.40
N ARG A 27 6.37 7.12 -5.02
CA ARG A 27 6.81 5.88 -4.40
C ARG A 27 7.45 6.16 -3.04
N ASN A 28 8.16 7.28 -2.92
CA ASN A 28 8.79 7.64 -1.66
C ASN A 28 7.77 7.80 -0.53
N THR A 29 6.57 8.27 -0.85
CA THR A 29 5.51 8.39 0.14
C THR A 29 5.13 7.02 0.67
N ILE A 30 5.01 6.04 -0.23
CA ILE A 30 4.67 4.69 0.17
C ILE A 30 5.79 4.12 1.04
N THR A 31 7.04 4.31 0.62
CA THR A 31 8.18 3.81 1.36
C THR A 31 8.21 4.38 2.77
N ARG A 32 7.98 5.68 2.91
CA ARG A 32 8.02 6.32 4.21
C ARG A 32 6.91 5.81 5.13
N ARG A 33 5.75 5.55 4.57
CA ARG A 33 4.64 5.01 5.36
C ARG A 33 4.98 3.61 5.86
N GLU A 34 5.64 2.81 5.03
CA GLU A 34 6.00 1.46 5.41
C GLU A 34 7.15 1.43 6.39
N MET A 35 7.95 2.46 6.41
CA MET A 35 9.07 2.55 7.36
C MET A 35 8.64 3.19 8.66
N GLY A 36 7.45 3.72 8.73
CA GLY A 36 6.97 4.39 9.92
C GLY A 36 7.50 5.81 10.06
N SER A 37 8.11 6.37 9.00
CA SER A 37 8.64 7.73 9.06
C SER A 37 7.55 8.78 9.07
N VAL A 38 6.39 8.46 8.52
CA VAL A 38 5.25 9.38 8.53
C VAL A 38 4.04 8.64 9.02
N PRO A 39 3.09 9.33 9.64
CA PRO A 39 1.88 8.67 10.14
C PRO A 39 1.01 8.22 8.99
N ILE A 40 0.30 7.13 9.18
CA ILE A 40 -0.63 6.63 8.20
C ILE A 40 -1.99 7.13 8.62
N THR A 41 -2.49 8.13 7.92
CA THR A 41 -3.77 8.73 8.25
C THR A 41 -4.91 7.81 7.85
N THR A 42 -6.10 8.10 8.35
CA THR A 42 -7.28 7.33 7.97
C THR A 42 -7.51 7.42 6.47
N GLU A 43 -7.24 8.59 5.88
CA GLU A 43 -7.43 8.74 4.46
C GLU A 43 -6.43 7.89 3.69
N ALA A 44 -5.18 7.83 4.15
CA ALA A 44 -4.17 7.00 3.51
C ALA A 44 -4.56 5.53 3.59
N GLU A 45 -5.05 5.11 4.74
CA GLU A 45 -5.48 3.74 4.93
C GLU A 45 -6.66 3.42 4.00
N ARG A 46 -7.65 4.29 3.94
CA ARG A 46 -8.81 4.04 3.11
C ARG A 46 -8.45 4.03 1.64
N ALA A 47 -7.55 4.92 1.23
CA ALA A 47 -7.13 4.96 -0.17
C ALA A 47 -6.46 3.64 -0.55
N LEU A 48 -5.59 3.14 0.32
CA LEU A 48 -4.93 1.88 0.05
C LEU A 48 -5.93 0.72 0.00
N LEU A 49 -6.82 0.66 0.98
CA LEU A 49 -7.76 -0.44 1.06
C LEU A 49 -8.83 -0.40 -0.02
N SER A 50 -8.99 0.76 -0.68
CA SER A 50 -9.94 0.85 -1.78
C SER A 50 -9.41 0.23 -3.06
N LEU A 51 -8.10 -0.03 -3.12
CA LEU A 51 -7.54 -0.67 -4.30
C LEU A 51 -7.84 -2.17 -4.24
N PRO A 52 -8.10 -2.78 -5.38
CA PRO A 52 -8.40 -4.21 -5.39
C PRO A 52 -7.13 -5.01 -5.10
N LYS A 53 -7.26 -6.09 -4.38
CA LYS A 53 -6.14 -6.99 -4.14
C LYS A 53 -5.82 -7.71 -5.42
N LEU A 54 -4.54 -7.95 -5.64
CA LEU A 54 -4.13 -8.71 -6.81
C LEU A 54 -4.56 -10.14 -6.63
N ARG A 55 -5.10 -10.73 -7.71
CA ARG A 55 -5.53 -12.09 -7.64
C ARG A 55 -4.33 -12.98 -7.69
N LYS A 56 -4.16 -13.83 -6.69
CA LYS A 56 -3.04 -14.69 -6.65
C LYS A 56 -3.30 -15.80 -7.56
N LYS A 57 -2.37 -16.11 -8.41
CA LYS A 57 -2.54 -17.15 -9.30
C LYS A 57 -2.49 -18.39 -8.54
N ARG A 58 -3.44 -19.20 -8.60
CA ARG A 58 -3.44 -20.36 -7.91
C ARG A 58 -2.77 -21.34 -8.58
N GLU A 59 -1.96 -21.95 -8.06
CA GLU A 59 -1.27 -22.93 -8.65
C GLU A 59 -1.94 -24.07 -8.42
N ILE A 60 -2.29 -24.73 -9.05
CA ILE A 60 -2.99 -25.85 -8.77
C ILE A 60 -2.29 -27.00 -9.04
#